data_477c492f8941e3131fad3c650d4a1e39
#
_entry.id   477c492f8941e3131fad3c650d4a1e39
#
_cell.length_a   1.000
_cell.length_b   1.000
_cell.length_c   1.000
_cell.angle_alpha   90.00
_cell.angle_beta   90.00
_cell.angle_gamma   90.00
#
_symmetry.space_group_name_H-M   'P 1'
#
loop_
_entity.id
_entity.type
_entity.pdbx_description
1 polymer ?
#
loop_
_entity_poly.entity_id
_entity_poly.type
_entity_poly.pdbx_seq_one_letter_code
_entity_poly.pdbx_strand_id
1 'polypeptide(L)'
;MEIKGKVMQVMPLQLGTSQRTGNAWRKQEYVMETYDRFPRKIFFGFFGDAIDQYPLAVGDDINLSFDLESRSYVGRDGVERWSTDVRAWKAEKIDPSQIQAPAYGGGYGAFPAQGAPVGQPVQQPAPAVPQFQAAAPEAPASAAVPNSTEDLPF
;
A
#
# COMPACT_ATOMS: atom_id res chain seq x y z
N MET A 1 10.71 3.10 -16.52
CA MET A 1 9.99 1.92 -15.97
C MET A 1 8.50 2.23 -15.94
N GLU A 2 7.64 1.18 -15.97
CA GLU A 2 6.18 1.37 -15.92
C GLU A 2 5.56 0.48 -14.86
N ILE A 3 4.54 1.00 -14.19
CA ILE A 3 3.79 0.24 -13.19
C ILE A 3 2.34 0.71 -13.12
N LYS A 4 1.43 -0.23 -12.93
CA LYS A 4 -0.01 0.06 -12.81
C LYS A 4 -0.45 0.02 -11.35
N GLY A 5 -1.34 0.94 -10.98
CA GLY A 5 -1.87 0.98 -9.63
C GLY A 5 -2.92 2.07 -9.46
N LYS A 6 -3.42 2.18 -8.23
CA LYS A 6 -4.42 3.16 -7.81
C LYS A 6 -3.79 4.24 -6.97
N VAL A 7 -4.11 5.50 -7.24
CA VAL A 7 -3.68 6.64 -6.41
C VAL A 7 -4.45 6.61 -5.09
N MET A 8 -3.72 6.45 -4.00
CA MET A 8 -4.28 6.37 -2.65
C MET A 8 -4.26 7.71 -1.93
N GLN A 9 -3.25 8.54 -2.24
CA GLN A 9 -3.08 9.82 -1.58
C GLN A 9 -2.40 10.82 -2.51
N VAL A 10 -2.84 12.07 -2.42
CA VAL A 10 -2.25 13.23 -3.08
C VAL A 10 -1.72 14.17 -2.00
N MET A 11 -0.44 14.47 -2.03
CA MET A 11 0.20 15.39 -1.09
C MET A 11 -0.03 16.84 -1.51
N PRO A 12 0.09 17.81 -0.60
CA PRO A 12 0.02 19.23 -0.94
C PRO A 12 1.10 19.61 -1.95
N LEU A 13 0.75 20.55 -2.85
CA LEU A 13 1.69 21.13 -3.82
C LEU A 13 2.80 21.87 -3.06
N GLN A 14 4.04 21.52 -3.35
CA GLN A 14 5.23 22.19 -2.81
C GLN A 14 5.76 23.18 -3.84
N LEU A 15 6.01 24.39 -3.39
CA LEU A 15 6.56 25.48 -4.19
C LEU A 15 7.85 25.97 -3.54
N GLY A 16 8.83 26.32 -4.34
CA GLY A 16 10.09 26.87 -3.83
C GLY A 16 10.89 27.58 -4.91
N THR A 17 11.99 28.18 -4.48
CA THR A 17 12.97 28.79 -5.37
C THR A 17 14.32 28.12 -5.15
N SER A 18 14.97 27.72 -6.22
CA SER A 18 16.30 27.13 -6.16
C SER A 18 17.32 28.19 -5.72
N GLN A 19 18.00 27.95 -4.62
CA GLN A 19 19.04 28.86 -4.13
C GLN A 19 20.25 28.95 -5.09
N ARG A 20 20.47 27.90 -5.90
CA ARG A 20 21.60 27.83 -6.83
C ARG A 20 21.31 28.54 -8.17
N THR A 21 20.08 28.46 -8.66
CA THR A 21 19.72 28.96 -9.99
C THR A 21 18.75 30.13 -9.96
N GLY A 22 18.14 30.44 -8.81
CA GLY A 22 17.07 31.45 -8.68
C GLY A 22 15.76 31.08 -9.33
N ASN A 23 15.64 29.90 -9.96
CA ASN A 23 14.43 29.47 -10.64
C ASN A 23 13.40 28.96 -9.66
N ALA A 24 12.15 29.35 -9.90
CA ALA A 24 11.01 28.77 -9.18
C ALA A 24 10.84 27.29 -9.58
N TRP A 25 10.54 26.44 -8.60
CA TRP A 25 10.22 25.06 -8.84
C TRP A 25 8.92 24.68 -8.11
N ARG A 26 8.25 23.67 -8.64
CA ARG A 26 7.05 23.08 -8.01
C ARG A 26 7.15 21.57 -8.09
N LYS A 27 6.69 20.93 -7.03
CA LYS A 27 6.67 19.49 -6.87
C LYS A 27 5.35 19.08 -6.25
N GLN A 28 4.77 18.02 -6.75
CA GLN A 28 3.62 17.37 -6.13
C GLN A 28 3.88 15.90 -5.98
N GLU A 29 3.63 15.40 -4.78
CA GLU A 29 3.91 14.02 -4.39
C GLU A 29 2.62 13.23 -4.25
N TYR A 30 2.71 11.94 -4.53
CA TYR A 30 1.58 11.01 -4.57
C TYR A 30 1.98 9.68 -3.95
N VAL A 31 1.00 8.97 -3.40
CA VAL A 31 1.12 7.57 -3.01
C VAL A 31 0.17 6.75 -3.86
N MET A 32 0.68 5.74 -4.53
CA MET A 32 -0.14 4.75 -5.24
C MET A 32 0.05 3.36 -4.66
N GLU A 33 -0.95 2.51 -4.82
CA GLU A 33 -0.89 1.08 -4.52
C GLU A 33 -0.88 0.28 -5.82
N THR A 34 0.07 -0.64 -5.96
CA THR A 34 0.24 -1.43 -7.18
C THR A 34 -0.80 -2.53 -7.31
N TYR A 35 -1.10 -2.93 -8.56
CA TYR A 35 -1.99 -4.05 -8.88
C TYR A 35 -1.28 -5.41 -8.95
N ASP A 36 -0.13 -5.51 -8.31
CA ASP A 36 0.61 -6.76 -8.25
C ASP A 36 -0.09 -7.79 -7.33
N ARG A 37 0.33 -9.05 -7.45
CA ARG A 37 -0.12 -10.13 -6.55
C ARG A 37 0.07 -9.78 -5.07
N PHE A 38 1.10 -9.00 -4.77
CA PHE A 38 1.38 -8.44 -3.45
C PHE A 38 1.37 -6.91 -3.59
N PRO A 39 0.24 -6.25 -3.30
CA PRO A 39 0.12 -4.82 -3.43
C PRO A 39 1.19 -4.09 -2.62
N ARG A 40 1.86 -3.14 -3.24
CA ARG A 40 2.90 -2.33 -2.63
C ARG A 40 2.56 -0.86 -2.80
N LYS A 41 2.93 -0.06 -1.80
CA LYS A 41 2.80 1.39 -1.88
C LYS A 41 4.06 1.97 -2.51
N ILE A 42 3.85 2.84 -3.49
CA ILE A 42 4.90 3.58 -4.17
C ILE A 42 4.67 5.05 -3.92
N PHE A 43 5.70 5.71 -3.40
CA PHE A 43 5.75 7.15 -3.24
C PHE A 43 6.50 7.73 -4.44
N PHE A 44 5.88 8.65 -5.18
CA PHE A 44 6.45 9.27 -6.37
C PHE A 44 6.10 10.73 -6.48
N GLY A 45 6.80 11.49 -7.31
CA GLY A 45 6.55 12.91 -7.51
C GLY A 45 6.63 13.33 -8.96
N PHE A 46 5.79 14.31 -9.31
CA PHE A 46 5.90 15.11 -10.51
C PHE A 46 6.56 16.46 -10.22
N PHE A 47 7.30 16.97 -11.19
CA PHE A 47 7.98 18.25 -11.11
C PHE A 47 7.55 19.16 -12.27
N GLY A 48 7.50 20.46 -11.97
CA GLY A 48 7.25 21.49 -12.98
C GLY A 48 5.92 21.31 -13.71
N ASP A 49 5.96 21.36 -15.03
CA ASP A 49 4.77 21.32 -15.90
C ASP A 49 4.09 19.95 -15.97
N ALA A 50 4.80 18.89 -15.61
CA ALA A 50 4.23 17.54 -15.58
C ALA A 50 3.05 17.44 -14.58
N ILE A 51 3.02 18.28 -13.56
CA ILE A 51 1.92 18.34 -12.58
C ILE A 51 0.61 18.73 -13.27
N ASP A 52 0.66 19.70 -14.19
CA ASP A 52 -0.53 20.18 -14.90
C ASP A 52 -0.90 19.27 -16.08
N GLN A 53 0.10 18.62 -16.69
CA GLN A 53 -0.11 17.68 -17.78
C GLN A 53 -0.79 16.41 -17.33
N TYR A 54 -0.50 15.98 -16.09
CA TYR A 54 -1.02 14.74 -15.51
C TYR A 54 -1.72 15.00 -14.18
N PRO A 55 -2.91 15.64 -14.19
CA PRO A 55 -3.67 15.89 -12.98
C PRO A 55 -4.21 14.57 -12.44
N LEU A 56 -3.72 14.17 -11.26
CA LEU A 56 -4.11 12.95 -10.57
C LEU A 56 -4.94 13.27 -9.33
N ALA A 57 -5.98 12.46 -9.12
CA ALA A 57 -6.83 12.52 -7.93
C ALA A 57 -6.78 11.19 -7.16
N VAL A 58 -7.17 11.25 -5.91
CA VAL A 58 -7.32 10.04 -5.09
C VAL A 58 -8.38 9.14 -5.73
N GLY A 59 -8.02 7.87 -5.92
CA GLY A 59 -8.90 6.87 -6.54
C GLY A 59 -8.66 6.66 -8.04
N ASP A 60 -7.84 7.50 -8.69
CA ASP A 60 -7.49 7.31 -10.10
C ASP A 60 -6.67 6.03 -10.28
N ASP A 61 -7.06 5.25 -11.29
CA ASP A 61 -6.31 4.08 -11.75
C ASP A 61 -5.36 4.54 -12.84
N ILE A 62 -4.06 4.29 -12.67
CA ILE A 62 -3.02 4.83 -13.53
C ILE A 62 -1.99 3.79 -13.97
N ASN A 63 -1.45 4.01 -15.17
CA ASN A 63 -0.17 3.45 -15.61
C ASN A 63 0.89 4.55 -15.45
N LEU A 64 1.79 4.37 -14.50
CA LEU A 64 2.84 5.33 -14.16
C LEU A 64 4.13 4.95 -14.86
N SER A 65 4.69 5.88 -15.63
CA SER A 65 6.04 5.79 -16.19
C SER A 65 6.99 6.64 -15.34
N PHE A 66 8.07 6.02 -14.87
CA PHE A 66 8.99 6.65 -13.93
C PHE A 66 10.43 6.18 -14.11
N ASP A 67 11.35 6.96 -13.53
CA ASP A 67 12.76 6.63 -13.39
C ASP A 67 13.14 6.62 -11.90
N LEU A 68 14.12 5.78 -11.57
CA LEU A 68 14.72 5.73 -10.24
C LEU A 68 16.00 6.54 -10.22
N GLU A 69 16.08 7.50 -9.33
CA GLU A 69 17.28 8.31 -9.11
C GLU A 69 17.78 8.10 -7.68
N SER A 70 19.02 7.64 -7.55
CA SER A 70 19.65 7.46 -6.24
C SER A 70 20.78 8.46 -6.08
N ARG A 71 20.85 9.07 -4.89
CA ARG A 71 21.92 9.99 -4.51
C ARG A 71 22.42 9.69 -3.12
N SER A 72 23.72 9.84 -2.91
CA SER A 72 24.27 9.81 -1.56
C SER A 72 24.27 11.21 -0.95
N TYR A 73 24.15 11.26 0.35
CA TYR A 73 24.33 12.46 1.16
C TYR A 73 24.95 12.10 2.50
N VAL A 74 25.72 13.02 3.03
CA VAL A 74 26.33 12.85 4.36
C VAL A 74 25.37 13.44 5.39
N GLY A 75 24.95 12.62 6.34
CA GLY A 75 24.11 13.04 7.46
C GLY A 75 24.86 13.97 8.43
N ARG A 76 24.14 14.58 9.37
CA ARG A 76 24.75 15.42 10.42
C ARG A 76 25.71 14.65 11.33
N ASP A 77 25.56 13.36 11.37
CA ASP A 77 26.39 12.37 12.09
C ASP A 77 27.65 11.95 11.32
N GLY A 78 27.92 12.53 10.14
CA GLY A 78 29.05 12.20 9.28
C GLY A 78 28.91 10.87 8.52
N VAL A 79 27.77 10.19 8.64
CA VAL A 79 27.54 8.91 7.96
C VAL A 79 26.96 9.14 6.57
N GLU A 80 27.57 8.50 5.56
CA GLU A 80 27.03 8.51 4.19
C GLU A 80 25.77 7.65 4.12
N ARG A 81 24.71 8.22 3.55
CA ARG A 81 23.41 7.57 3.35
C ARG A 81 22.97 7.72 1.91
N TRP A 82 22.23 6.75 1.44
CA TRP A 82 21.64 6.77 0.10
C TRP A 82 20.15 7.05 0.18
N SER A 83 19.65 7.93 -0.68
CA SER A 83 18.23 8.17 -0.89
C SER A 83 17.89 7.80 -2.32
N THR A 84 16.79 7.09 -2.50
CA THR A 84 16.26 6.72 -3.81
C THR A 84 14.92 7.40 -4.00
N ASP A 85 14.83 8.23 -5.03
CA ASP A 85 13.62 8.94 -5.41
C ASP A 85 13.00 8.31 -6.66
N VAL A 86 11.68 8.20 -6.68
CA VAL A 86 10.90 7.77 -7.85
C VAL A 86 10.41 9.03 -8.56
N ARG A 87 11.00 9.32 -9.72
CA ARG A 87 10.63 10.48 -10.54
C ARG A 87 9.68 10.05 -11.63
N ALA A 88 8.44 10.45 -11.52
CA ALA A 88 7.45 10.23 -12.56
C ALA A 88 7.61 11.27 -13.67
N TRP A 89 7.51 10.83 -14.91
CA TRP A 89 7.51 11.70 -16.10
C TRP A 89 6.24 11.56 -16.94
N LYS A 90 5.46 10.48 -16.73
CA LYS A 90 4.16 10.29 -17.41
C LYS A 90 3.22 9.48 -16.52
N ALA A 91 1.94 9.82 -16.55
CA ALA A 91 0.88 9.03 -15.96
C ALA A 91 -0.31 8.96 -16.93
N GLU A 92 -0.76 7.79 -17.26
CA GLU A 92 -1.95 7.58 -18.08
C GLU A 92 -3.05 7.01 -17.19
N LYS A 93 -4.23 7.68 -17.21
CA LYS A 93 -5.40 7.12 -16.53
C LYS A 93 -5.89 5.90 -17.31
N ILE A 94 -6.10 4.82 -16.60
CA ILE A 94 -6.56 3.55 -17.17
C ILE A 94 -7.93 3.20 -16.60
N ASP A 95 -8.79 2.61 -17.42
CA ASP A 95 -10.05 2.07 -16.93
C ASP A 95 -9.80 0.79 -16.13
N PRO A 96 -10.40 0.66 -14.93
CA PRO A 96 -10.24 -0.53 -14.11
C PRO A 96 -10.67 -1.83 -14.82
N SER A 97 -11.51 -1.73 -15.84
CA SER A 97 -11.90 -2.87 -16.68
C SER A 97 -10.78 -3.39 -17.59
N GLN A 98 -9.72 -2.61 -17.82
CA GLN A 98 -8.54 -3.02 -18.59
C GLN A 98 -7.39 -3.55 -17.72
N ILE A 99 -7.57 -3.56 -16.42
CA ILE A 99 -6.66 -4.18 -15.49
C ILE A 99 -6.93 -5.69 -15.55
N GLN A 100 -6.27 -6.37 -16.49
CA GLN A 100 -6.15 -7.82 -16.42
C GLN A 100 -5.29 -8.11 -15.17
N ALA A 101 -5.96 -8.34 -14.03
CA ALA A 101 -5.34 -9.09 -12.97
C ALA A 101 -4.79 -10.36 -13.61
N PRO A 102 -3.53 -10.76 -13.34
CA PRO A 102 -3.02 -12.01 -13.87
C PRO A 102 -4.03 -13.09 -13.47
N ALA A 103 -4.73 -13.62 -14.48
CA ALA A 103 -5.69 -14.68 -14.31
C ALA A 103 -4.92 -15.87 -13.73
N TYR A 104 -4.95 -16.01 -12.44
CA TYR A 104 -4.55 -17.25 -11.80
C TYR A 104 -5.65 -18.25 -12.13
N GLY A 105 -5.51 -18.87 -13.30
CA GLY A 105 -6.27 -20.02 -13.70
C GLY A 105 -5.98 -21.17 -12.75
N GLY A 106 -6.58 -21.15 -11.59
CA GLY A 106 -6.81 -22.31 -10.78
C GLY A 106 -7.92 -23.11 -11.44
N GLY A 107 -7.60 -23.77 -12.53
CA GLY A 107 -8.43 -24.80 -13.10
C GLY A 107 -8.46 -25.98 -12.12
N TYR A 108 -9.35 -25.92 -11.17
CA TYR A 108 -9.86 -27.16 -10.63
C TYR A 108 -10.74 -27.76 -11.71
N GLY A 109 -10.24 -28.84 -12.33
CA GLY A 109 -10.89 -29.57 -13.39
C GLY A 109 -12.34 -29.81 -13.09
N ALA A 110 -13.19 -29.33 -13.98
CA ALA A 110 -14.56 -29.77 -14.06
C ALA A 110 -14.52 -31.27 -14.38
N PHE A 111 -14.82 -32.09 -13.38
CA PHE A 111 -15.14 -33.48 -13.61
C PHE A 111 -16.45 -33.52 -14.42
N PRO A 112 -16.50 -34.21 -15.56
CA PRO A 112 -17.74 -34.37 -16.28
C PRO A 112 -18.71 -35.17 -15.40
N ALA A 113 -19.84 -34.57 -15.13
CA ALA A 113 -20.94 -35.24 -14.47
C ALA A 113 -21.47 -36.35 -15.40
N GLN A 114 -21.14 -37.58 -15.10
CA GLN A 114 -21.78 -38.76 -15.73
C GLN A 114 -22.86 -39.27 -14.79
N GLY A 115 -24.08 -39.14 -15.29
CA GLY A 115 -25.32 -39.85 -15.03
C GLY A 115 -25.62 -40.47 -13.67
N ALA A 116 -26.77 -40.07 -13.17
CA ALA A 116 -27.48 -40.60 -12.03
C ALA A 116 -27.71 -42.13 -12.04
N PRO A 117 -28.04 -42.75 -10.89
CA PRO A 117 -29.44 -42.88 -10.57
C PRO A 117 -29.82 -42.60 -9.10
N VAL A 118 -31.07 -42.23 -8.98
CA VAL A 118 -31.90 -42.01 -7.79
C VAL A 118 -31.84 -43.17 -6.83
N GLY A 119 -31.55 -42.92 -5.52
CA GLY A 119 -31.62 -43.92 -4.49
C GLY A 119 -31.54 -43.34 -3.08
N GLN A 120 -32.69 -43.16 -2.46
CA GLN A 120 -33.04 -43.13 -1.02
C GLN A 120 -32.27 -42.24 -0.03
N PRO A 121 -32.97 -41.53 0.85
CA PRO A 121 -32.36 -40.71 1.90
C PRO A 121 -31.94 -41.58 3.08
N VAL A 122 -30.66 -41.64 3.34
CA VAL A 122 -30.13 -42.19 4.58
C VAL A 122 -29.94 -41.05 5.55
N GLN A 123 -30.71 -41.10 6.65
CA GLN A 123 -30.53 -40.23 7.80
C GLN A 123 -29.12 -40.46 8.40
N GLN A 124 -28.28 -39.47 8.34
CA GLN A 124 -27.04 -39.44 9.12
C GLN A 124 -27.30 -38.76 10.46
N PRO A 125 -26.89 -39.38 11.59
CA PRO A 125 -26.97 -38.71 12.88
C PRO A 125 -25.88 -37.61 12.95
N ALA A 126 -26.27 -36.45 13.49
CA ALA A 126 -25.38 -35.31 13.69
C ALA A 126 -24.19 -35.63 14.61
N PRO A 127 -22.97 -35.23 14.29
CA PRO A 127 -21.89 -35.32 15.23
C PRO A 127 -22.04 -34.22 16.30
N ALA A 128 -21.89 -34.65 17.55
CA ALA A 128 -21.90 -33.79 18.73
C ALA A 128 -20.74 -32.79 18.68
N VAL A 129 -21.07 -31.52 18.80
CA VAL A 129 -20.08 -30.44 19.00
C VAL A 129 -19.55 -30.51 20.43
N PRO A 130 -18.24 -30.54 20.66
CA PRO A 130 -17.72 -30.36 22.00
C PRO A 130 -17.89 -28.91 22.43
N GLN A 131 -18.64 -28.69 23.51
CA GLN A 131 -18.72 -27.42 24.20
C GLN A 131 -17.37 -27.10 24.83
N PHE A 132 -16.66 -26.13 24.28
CA PHE A 132 -15.56 -25.52 25.01
C PHE A 132 -16.16 -24.56 26.04
N GLN A 133 -16.01 -24.94 27.28
CA GLN A 133 -16.30 -24.13 28.45
C GLN A 133 -15.30 -22.97 28.49
N ALA A 134 -15.77 -21.74 28.27
CA ALA A 134 -14.99 -20.54 28.41
C ALA A 134 -14.65 -20.34 29.89
N ALA A 135 -13.38 -20.51 30.23
CA ALA A 135 -12.84 -20.06 31.52
C ALA A 135 -12.76 -18.52 31.49
N ALA A 136 -13.37 -17.88 32.44
CA ALA A 136 -13.28 -16.43 32.65
C ALA A 136 -11.85 -16.04 33.04
N PRO A 137 -11.25 -14.96 32.48
CA PRO A 137 -9.99 -14.46 32.98
C PRO A 137 -10.24 -13.69 34.28
N GLU A 138 -9.59 -14.16 35.34
CA GLU A 138 -9.42 -13.42 36.60
C GLU A 138 -8.67 -12.11 36.33
N ALA A 139 -9.23 -11.02 36.85
CA ALA A 139 -8.60 -9.71 36.86
C ALA A 139 -7.41 -9.69 37.82
N PRO A 140 -6.23 -9.23 37.41
CA PRO A 140 -5.18 -8.96 38.37
C PRO A 140 -5.43 -7.66 39.12
N ALA A 141 -5.30 -7.77 40.43
CA ALA A 141 -5.44 -6.72 41.40
C ALA A 141 -4.48 -5.53 41.17
N SER A 142 -5.07 -4.38 41.41
CA SER A 142 -4.41 -3.07 41.59
C SER A 142 -3.13 -3.18 42.40
N ALA A 143 -1.99 -2.85 41.84
CA ALA A 143 -0.77 -2.54 42.56
C ALA A 143 -0.45 -1.06 42.39
N ALA A 144 -0.39 -0.40 43.55
CA ALA A 144 -0.17 1.01 43.77
C ALA A 144 1.12 1.55 43.14
N VAL A 145 1.02 2.72 42.54
CA VAL A 145 2.13 3.58 42.12
C VAL A 145 2.76 4.24 43.34
N PRO A 146 4.06 4.16 43.53
CA PRO A 146 4.72 5.19 44.34
C PRO A 146 5.17 6.33 43.44
N ASN A 147 4.65 7.48 43.79
CA ASN A 147 5.07 8.79 43.36
C ASN A 147 6.56 9.01 43.73
N SER A 148 7.39 9.28 42.75
CA SER A 148 8.72 9.83 42.98
C SER A 148 8.92 11.02 42.07
N THR A 149 8.58 12.16 42.58
CA THR A 149 9.17 13.47 42.29
C THR A 149 10.64 13.39 42.63
N GLU A 150 11.51 13.65 41.66
CA GLU A 150 12.79 14.33 41.82
C GLU A 150 13.54 14.37 40.49
N ASP A 151 13.70 15.56 40.08
CA ASP A 151 14.93 16.32 39.86
C ASP A 151 15.44 16.30 38.43
N LEU A 152 15.16 17.41 37.75
CA LEU A 152 15.91 17.90 36.60
C LEU A 152 17.11 18.71 37.11
N PRO A 153 18.29 18.55 36.50
CA PRO A 153 19.09 19.70 36.20
C PRO A 153 19.62 19.74 34.78
N PHE A 154 19.39 20.88 34.12
CA PHE A 154 20.13 21.54 33.05
C PHE A 154 20.11 20.94 31.66
#